data_1bcaa89d7837cd95a7cefdb2c5a3aeb6
#
_entry.id   1bcaa89d7837cd95a7cefdb2c5a3aeb6
#
_cell.length_a   1.000
_cell.length_b   1.000
_cell.length_c   1.000
_cell.angle_alpha   90.00
_cell.angle_beta   90.00
_cell.angle_gamma   90.00
#
_symmetry.space_group_name_H-M   'P 1'
#
loop_
_entity.id
_entity.type
_entity.pdbx_description
1 polymer ?
#
loop_
_entity_poly.entity_id
_entity_poly.type
_entity_poly.pdbx_seq_one_letter_code
_entity_poly.pdbx_strand_id
1 'polypeptide(L)'
;MIVAFLGPSLPAREAKGFHLLPPARQGDVWRAIALRPRAIALIDGVFESQPSVWHQEILDALDAGIPVIGGASMGALRAAELHTLGMAGAGRIFRWYRDGTVIDDSEVALLHGGAEHGFRPLTVPQVNVRWSARRWLPPRAATALIDASGSIFYQERTVPRVLELVPLRWRARFRLIDLKAEDARQVLRAARAARGRPVRPREPPPSSFARRRRLLATSSLVRSELADAGLRRALLAGWAREIGLRASAAEIAAARGTIGGEAAADELARLAEEVALERLVLDHAPRMLNDGPSAVEAGLAEQRLRGRQRR
;
A
#
# COMPACT_ATOMS: atom_id res chain seq x y z
N MET A 1 -3.14 -21.13 7.65
CA MET A 1 -2.14 -20.08 7.89
C MET A 1 -2.85 -18.72 7.98
N ILE A 2 -2.41 -17.80 8.82
CA ILE A 2 -2.85 -16.40 8.86
C ILE A 2 -1.64 -15.54 8.54
N VAL A 3 -1.76 -14.63 7.59
CA VAL A 3 -0.70 -13.67 7.25
C VAL A 3 -0.85 -12.43 8.12
N ALA A 4 0.26 -11.85 8.59
CA ALA A 4 0.28 -10.57 9.27
C ALA A 4 1.37 -9.66 8.72
N PHE A 5 0.98 -8.46 8.29
CA PHE A 5 1.89 -7.39 7.93
C PHE A 5 2.26 -6.60 9.19
N LEU A 6 3.50 -6.77 9.63
CA LEU A 6 3.95 -6.29 10.93
C LEU A 6 5.34 -5.66 10.84
N GLY A 7 5.51 -4.55 11.53
CA GLY A 7 6.76 -3.82 11.65
C GLY A 7 6.86 -3.12 13.00
N PRO A 8 6.90 -1.77 13.04
CA PRO A 8 7.18 -1.02 14.26
C PRO A 8 6.07 -1.06 15.31
N SER A 9 4.84 -1.48 14.97
CA SER A 9 3.71 -1.45 15.91
C SER A 9 3.78 -2.53 16.99
N LEU A 10 4.45 -3.66 16.73
CA LEU A 10 4.56 -4.74 17.73
C LEU A 10 5.78 -5.61 17.41
N PRO A 11 6.57 -6.02 18.42
CA PRO A 11 7.67 -6.95 18.22
C PRO A 11 7.20 -8.30 17.65
N ALA A 12 7.94 -8.85 16.68
CA ALA A 12 7.59 -10.11 16.00
C ALA A 12 7.37 -11.31 16.96
N ARG A 13 8.10 -11.34 18.10
CA ARG A 13 7.96 -12.38 19.13
C ARG A 13 6.54 -12.46 19.74
N GLU A 14 5.75 -11.40 19.66
CA GLU A 14 4.37 -11.36 20.16
C GLU A 14 3.34 -11.87 19.13
N ALA A 15 3.74 -12.02 17.88
CA ALA A 15 2.90 -12.51 16.79
C ALA A 15 3.15 -13.99 16.44
N LYS A 16 3.44 -14.82 17.44
CA LYS A 16 3.65 -16.26 17.25
C LYS A 16 2.44 -16.92 16.59
N GLY A 17 2.68 -17.82 15.65
CA GLY A 17 1.64 -18.55 14.91
C GLY A 17 1.05 -17.80 13.72
N PHE A 18 1.60 -16.63 13.36
CA PHE A 18 1.32 -15.92 12.12
C PHE A 18 2.47 -16.09 11.12
N HIS A 19 2.13 -16.08 9.86
CA HIS A 19 3.10 -15.91 8.80
C HIS A 19 3.37 -14.41 8.67
N LEU A 20 4.53 -13.98 9.22
CA LEU A 20 4.88 -12.56 9.30
C LEU A 20 5.46 -12.07 7.97
N LEU A 21 4.95 -10.97 7.50
CA LEU A 21 5.49 -10.19 6.39
C LEU A 21 5.86 -8.79 6.91
N PRO A 22 6.82 -8.11 6.27
CA PRO A 22 7.20 -6.75 6.63
C PRO A 22 6.02 -5.77 6.45
N PRO A 23 6.15 -4.49 6.89
CA PRO A 23 5.15 -3.46 6.63
C PRO A 23 4.68 -3.46 5.19
N ALA A 24 3.37 -3.49 4.98
CA ALA A 24 2.77 -3.66 3.67
C ALA A 24 3.00 -2.45 2.77
N ARG A 25 3.39 -2.70 1.54
CA ARG A 25 3.46 -1.75 0.43
C ARG A 25 2.51 -2.18 -0.68
N GLN A 26 2.34 -1.31 -1.66
CA GLN A 26 1.49 -1.61 -2.81
C GLN A 26 1.85 -2.94 -3.46
N GLY A 27 0.86 -3.80 -3.63
CA GLY A 27 0.97 -5.13 -4.24
C GLY A 27 1.21 -6.27 -3.25
N ASP A 28 1.55 -5.99 -1.99
CA ASP A 28 1.88 -7.04 -1.03
C ASP A 28 0.64 -7.84 -0.58
N VAL A 29 -0.55 -7.21 -0.53
CA VAL A 29 -1.79 -7.94 -0.23
C VAL A 29 -2.14 -8.89 -1.38
N TRP A 30 -1.93 -8.50 -2.63
CA TRP A 30 -2.09 -9.42 -3.77
C TRP A 30 -1.15 -10.63 -3.68
N ARG A 31 0.12 -10.43 -3.29
CA ARG A 31 1.07 -11.54 -3.04
C ARG A 31 0.59 -12.43 -1.90
N ALA A 32 0.06 -11.83 -0.84
CA ALA A 32 -0.49 -12.59 0.28
C ALA A 32 -1.70 -13.43 -0.10
N ILE A 33 -2.56 -12.97 -1.01
CA ILE A 33 -3.70 -13.74 -1.54
C ILE A 33 -3.21 -15.05 -2.19
N ALA A 34 -2.09 -15.02 -2.91
CA ALA A 34 -1.52 -16.21 -3.56
C ALA A 34 -1.13 -17.32 -2.57
N LEU A 35 -0.85 -16.96 -1.32
CA LEU A 35 -0.58 -17.91 -0.24
C LEU A 35 -1.86 -18.58 0.30
N ARG A 36 -3.05 -18.21 -0.17
CA ARG A 36 -4.36 -18.68 0.27
C ARG A 36 -4.52 -18.66 1.80
N PRO A 37 -4.27 -17.53 2.47
CA PRO A 37 -4.38 -17.45 3.91
C PRO A 37 -5.84 -17.56 4.36
N ARG A 38 -6.06 -18.04 5.57
CA ARG A 38 -7.39 -18.03 6.21
C ARG A 38 -7.87 -16.62 6.55
N ALA A 39 -6.94 -15.72 6.85
CA ALA A 39 -7.18 -14.30 7.12
C ALA A 39 -5.87 -13.50 6.92
N ILE A 40 -6.01 -12.20 6.71
CA ILE A 40 -4.91 -11.23 6.65
C ILE A 40 -5.07 -10.22 7.79
N ALA A 41 -4.05 -10.08 8.62
CA ALA A 41 -3.91 -9.02 9.62
C ALA A 41 -3.06 -7.89 9.01
N LEU A 42 -3.68 -6.76 8.67
CA LEU A 42 -3.00 -5.58 8.17
C LEU A 42 -2.76 -4.62 9.34
N ILE A 43 -1.54 -4.54 9.83
CA ILE A 43 -1.15 -3.71 10.97
C ILE A 43 -0.30 -2.54 10.48
N ASP A 44 0.91 -2.83 10.00
CA ASP A 44 1.85 -1.83 9.52
C ASP A 44 1.91 -1.78 8.00
N GLY A 45 2.13 -0.58 7.48
CA GLY A 45 2.38 -0.32 6.08
C GLY A 45 3.41 0.78 5.90
N VAL A 46 3.97 0.86 4.70
CA VAL A 46 4.99 1.84 4.34
C VAL A 46 4.33 3.17 4.00
N PHE A 47 4.94 4.27 4.46
CA PHE A 47 4.58 5.65 4.15
C PHE A 47 5.71 6.33 3.36
N GLU A 48 5.37 7.30 2.53
CA GLU A 48 6.26 8.24 1.83
C GLU A 48 7.30 7.60 0.91
N SER A 49 8.14 6.71 1.44
CA SER A 49 9.29 6.15 0.69
C SER A 49 8.89 5.21 -0.44
N GLN A 50 7.70 4.65 -0.40
CA GLN A 50 7.14 3.74 -1.42
C GLN A 50 5.62 3.85 -1.45
N PRO A 51 4.96 3.50 -2.58
CA PRO A 51 3.51 3.48 -2.66
C PRO A 51 2.91 2.59 -1.57
N SER A 52 1.98 3.14 -0.80
CA SER A 52 1.27 2.44 0.27
C SER A 52 0.32 1.36 -0.28
N VAL A 53 -0.09 0.43 0.60
CA VAL A 53 -1.07 -0.60 0.26
C VAL A 53 -2.35 0.02 -0.31
N TRP A 54 -2.82 -0.53 -1.43
CA TRP A 54 -3.93 0.02 -2.19
C TRP A 54 -5.27 -0.56 -1.76
N HIS A 55 -6.33 0.21 -1.85
CA HIS A 55 -7.70 -0.23 -1.53
C HIS A 55 -8.10 -1.45 -2.37
N GLN A 56 -7.80 -1.42 -3.68
CA GLN A 56 -8.20 -2.48 -4.59
C GLN A 56 -7.61 -3.85 -4.23
N GLU A 57 -6.38 -3.91 -3.75
CA GLU A 57 -5.79 -5.20 -3.36
C GLU A 57 -6.44 -5.79 -2.09
N ILE A 58 -6.92 -4.93 -1.19
CA ILE A 58 -7.69 -5.34 -0.01
C ILE A 58 -9.08 -5.83 -0.44
N LEU A 59 -9.74 -5.10 -1.34
CA LEU A 59 -11.03 -5.49 -1.89
C LEU A 59 -10.94 -6.83 -2.64
N ASP A 60 -9.88 -7.05 -3.40
CA ASP A 60 -9.64 -8.33 -4.09
C ASP A 60 -9.42 -9.50 -3.10
N ALA A 61 -8.82 -9.23 -1.93
CA ALA A 61 -8.71 -10.24 -0.88
C ALA A 61 -10.08 -10.60 -0.30
N LEU A 62 -10.94 -9.59 -0.06
CA LEU A 62 -12.31 -9.79 0.41
C LEU A 62 -13.14 -10.56 -0.62
N ASP A 63 -13.02 -10.25 -1.91
CA ASP A 63 -13.68 -10.99 -3.01
C ASP A 63 -13.21 -12.43 -3.11
N ALA A 64 -11.93 -12.68 -2.84
CA ALA A 64 -11.39 -14.04 -2.76
C ALA A 64 -11.87 -14.81 -1.51
N GLY A 65 -12.74 -14.19 -0.69
CA GLY A 65 -13.26 -14.80 0.54
C GLY A 65 -12.25 -14.81 1.69
N ILE A 66 -11.22 -13.97 1.64
CA ILE A 66 -10.19 -13.85 2.67
C ILE A 66 -10.51 -12.65 3.56
N PRO A 67 -10.86 -12.84 4.83
CA PRO A 67 -11.06 -11.73 5.77
C PRO A 67 -9.80 -10.90 5.94
N VAL A 68 -9.92 -9.57 5.84
CA VAL A 68 -8.84 -8.62 6.13
C VAL A 68 -9.21 -7.82 7.36
N ILE A 69 -8.35 -7.87 8.37
CA ILE A 69 -8.52 -7.17 9.64
C ILE A 69 -7.44 -6.11 9.78
N GLY A 70 -7.84 -4.84 9.89
CA GLY A 70 -6.92 -3.70 9.99
C GLY A 70 -6.97 -2.99 11.34
N GLY A 71 -5.86 -2.40 11.75
CA GLY A 71 -5.76 -1.60 12.98
C GLY A 71 -4.34 -1.10 13.22
N ALA A 72 -4.14 -0.43 14.31
CA ALA A 72 -2.88 0.08 14.83
C ALA A 72 -2.21 1.19 13.98
N SER A 73 -1.89 0.94 12.73
CA SER A 73 -1.16 1.87 11.86
C SER A 73 -1.87 2.03 10.51
N MET A 74 -1.17 1.82 9.38
CA MET A 74 -1.75 1.81 8.04
C MET A 74 -3.03 0.95 7.97
N GLY A 75 -3.04 -0.16 8.69
CA GLY A 75 -4.21 -1.02 8.76
C GLY A 75 -5.44 -0.35 9.37
N ALA A 76 -5.26 0.59 10.30
CA ALA A 76 -6.36 1.36 10.89
C ALA A 76 -6.98 2.33 9.88
N LEU A 77 -6.14 3.03 9.11
CA LEU A 77 -6.57 3.90 8.00
C LEU A 77 -7.37 3.11 6.96
N ARG A 78 -6.78 2.05 6.42
CA ARG A 78 -7.43 1.22 5.40
C ARG A 78 -8.73 0.59 5.89
N ALA A 79 -8.77 0.18 7.18
CA ALA A 79 -10.01 -0.33 7.76
C ALA A 79 -11.08 0.78 7.90
N ALA A 80 -10.72 1.99 8.27
CA ALA A 80 -11.65 3.11 8.35
C ALA A 80 -12.21 3.50 6.98
N GLU A 81 -11.40 3.43 5.93
CA GLU A 81 -11.81 3.72 4.55
C GLU A 81 -12.69 2.61 3.95
N LEU A 82 -12.45 1.35 4.32
CA LEU A 82 -13.05 0.18 3.69
C LEU A 82 -14.02 -0.61 4.59
N HIS A 83 -14.34 -0.14 5.81
CA HIS A 83 -15.22 -0.90 6.71
C HIS A 83 -16.63 -1.11 6.14
N THR A 84 -17.16 -0.12 5.41
CA THR A 84 -18.45 -0.23 4.72
C THR A 84 -18.41 -1.22 3.56
N LEU A 85 -17.21 -1.56 3.07
CA LEU A 85 -16.98 -2.49 1.97
C LEU A 85 -16.50 -3.88 2.45
N GLY A 86 -16.60 -4.15 3.76
CA GLY A 86 -16.38 -5.47 4.33
C GLY A 86 -15.03 -5.69 5.01
N MET A 87 -14.11 -4.70 5.01
CA MET A 87 -12.89 -4.80 5.80
C MET A 87 -13.19 -4.63 7.29
N ALA A 88 -12.71 -5.57 8.11
CA ALA A 88 -12.90 -5.48 9.55
C ALA A 88 -11.85 -4.57 10.19
N GLY A 89 -12.27 -3.70 11.11
CA GLY A 89 -11.36 -2.86 11.89
C GLY A 89 -11.29 -3.30 13.35
N ALA A 90 -10.10 -3.23 13.96
CA ALA A 90 -9.88 -3.52 15.37
C ALA A 90 -9.02 -2.45 16.03
N GLY A 91 -9.32 -2.18 17.29
CA GLY A 91 -8.56 -1.23 18.10
C GLY A 91 -9.18 0.16 18.18
N ARG A 92 -8.54 1.01 18.98
CA ARG A 92 -8.99 2.38 19.25
C ARG A 92 -8.64 3.32 18.10
N ILE A 93 -7.46 3.15 17.51
CA ILE A 93 -6.98 3.98 16.41
C ILE A 93 -7.91 3.83 15.19
N PHE A 94 -8.32 2.60 14.87
CA PHE A 94 -9.34 2.37 13.84
C PHE A 94 -10.64 3.14 14.13
N ARG A 95 -11.16 3.08 15.37
CA ARG A 95 -12.38 3.82 15.74
C ARG A 95 -12.21 5.32 15.60
N TRP A 96 -11.05 5.85 15.99
CA TRP A 96 -10.77 7.29 15.86
C TRP A 96 -10.77 7.78 14.40
N TYR A 97 -10.20 7.00 13.49
CA TYR A 97 -10.28 7.32 12.06
C TYR A 97 -11.70 7.18 11.52
N ARG A 98 -12.38 6.09 11.85
CA ARG A 98 -13.76 5.86 11.41
C ARG A 98 -14.72 6.96 11.87
N ASP A 99 -14.57 7.41 13.10
CA ASP A 99 -15.47 8.39 13.72
C ASP A 99 -15.01 9.85 13.50
N GLY A 100 -13.91 10.07 12.75
CA GLY A 100 -13.37 11.40 12.46
C GLY A 100 -12.69 12.10 13.66
N THR A 101 -12.41 11.38 14.75
CA THR A 101 -11.64 11.92 15.89
C THR A 101 -10.19 12.22 15.50
N VAL A 102 -9.67 11.47 14.55
CA VAL A 102 -8.38 11.62 13.88
C VAL A 102 -8.63 11.50 12.38
N ILE A 103 -8.05 12.42 11.62
CA ILE A 103 -8.22 12.47 10.15
C ILE A 103 -6.89 12.45 9.40
N ASP A 104 -5.78 12.83 10.07
CA ASP A 104 -4.46 12.96 9.45
C ASP A 104 -3.71 11.62 9.54
N ASP A 105 -3.14 11.17 8.43
CA ASP A 105 -2.35 9.92 8.37
C ASP A 105 -1.02 10.02 9.13
N SER A 106 -0.47 11.24 9.30
CA SER A 106 0.72 11.50 10.12
C SER A 106 0.55 11.15 11.61
N GLU A 107 -0.68 11.01 12.09
CA GLU A 107 -0.98 10.60 13.46
C GLU A 107 -0.41 9.21 13.81
N VAL A 108 -0.37 8.30 12.85
CA VAL A 108 0.20 6.96 13.03
C VAL A 108 1.62 6.82 12.49
N ALA A 109 2.14 7.85 11.82
CA ALA A 109 3.48 7.86 11.26
C ALA A 109 4.55 7.91 12.35
N LEU A 110 5.64 7.19 12.12
CA LEU A 110 6.86 7.20 12.94
C LEU A 110 8.07 6.81 12.10
N LEU A 111 9.25 7.25 12.53
CA LEU A 111 10.52 6.78 12.00
C LEU A 111 10.91 5.48 12.73
N HIS A 112 11.40 4.50 12.00
CA HIS A 112 11.87 3.22 12.55
C HIS A 112 13.12 2.70 11.83
N GLY A 113 13.86 1.82 12.48
CA GLY A 113 14.95 1.09 11.85
C GLY A 113 14.46 0.11 10.78
N GLY A 114 15.38 -0.39 9.96
CA GLY A 114 15.11 -1.39 8.95
C GLY A 114 14.76 -2.78 9.53
N ALA A 115 14.56 -3.74 8.64
CA ALA A 115 14.23 -5.13 9.00
C ALA A 115 15.36 -5.77 9.84
N GLU A 116 16.61 -5.45 9.55
CA GLU A 116 17.81 -5.89 10.26
C GLU A 116 17.81 -5.45 11.73
N HIS A 117 17.09 -4.38 12.06
CA HIS A 117 16.89 -3.86 13.42
C HIS A 117 15.50 -4.20 13.98
N GLY A 118 14.78 -5.16 13.37
CA GLY A 118 13.44 -5.58 13.78
C GLY A 118 12.40 -4.46 13.74
N PHE A 119 12.54 -3.48 12.86
CA PHE A 119 11.67 -2.30 12.71
C PHE A 119 11.54 -1.47 14.00
N ARG A 120 12.57 -1.42 14.83
CA ARG A 120 12.53 -0.69 16.11
C ARG A 120 12.08 0.76 15.91
N PRO A 121 11.04 1.24 16.63
CA PRO A 121 10.61 2.63 16.60
C PRO A 121 11.73 3.57 17.10
N LEU A 122 11.97 4.66 16.36
CA LEU A 122 12.91 5.73 16.71
C LEU A 122 12.19 6.99 17.19
N THR A 123 10.96 7.19 16.73
CA THR A 123 10.11 8.32 17.10
C THR A 123 8.76 7.83 17.63
N VAL A 124 7.96 8.76 18.16
CA VAL A 124 6.67 8.48 18.80
C VAL A 124 5.54 8.91 17.87
N PRO A 125 4.61 8.00 17.50
CA PRO A 125 3.44 8.38 16.72
C PRO A 125 2.47 9.24 17.56
N GLN A 126 1.80 10.17 16.93
CA GLN A 126 0.95 11.13 17.60
C GLN A 126 -0.23 10.48 18.35
N VAL A 127 -0.77 9.38 17.83
CA VAL A 127 -1.83 8.61 18.50
C VAL A 127 -1.40 8.10 19.88
N ASN A 128 -0.12 7.75 20.08
CA ASN A 128 0.41 7.33 21.36
C ASN A 128 0.49 8.51 22.34
N VAL A 129 0.92 9.69 21.86
CA VAL A 129 0.93 10.92 22.67
C VAL A 129 -0.49 11.31 23.05
N ARG A 130 -1.40 11.34 22.09
CA ARG A 130 -2.82 11.66 22.27
C ARG A 130 -3.47 10.76 23.33
N TRP A 131 -3.24 9.46 23.26
CA TRP A 131 -3.79 8.51 24.22
C TRP A 131 -3.18 8.69 25.61
N SER A 132 -1.85 8.83 25.69
CA SER A 132 -1.14 9.05 26.95
C SER A 132 -1.55 10.37 27.63
N ALA A 133 -1.65 11.45 26.85
CA ALA A 133 -2.09 12.74 27.36
C ALA A 133 -3.49 12.66 27.99
N ARG A 134 -4.44 12.07 27.28
CA ARG A 134 -5.82 11.91 27.78
C ARG A 134 -5.91 10.99 29.00
N ARG A 135 -4.96 10.09 29.18
CA ARG A 135 -4.93 9.13 30.31
C ARG A 135 -4.33 9.72 31.57
N TRP A 136 -3.33 10.58 31.43
CA TRP A 136 -2.52 11.03 32.57
C TRP A 136 -2.68 12.51 32.92
N LEU A 137 -3.21 13.33 32.03
CA LEU A 137 -3.30 14.78 32.22
C LEU A 137 -4.74 15.26 32.31
N PRO A 138 -4.99 16.35 33.03
CA PRO A 138 -6.26 17.06 32.96
C PRO A 138 -6.55 17.57 31.54
N PRO A 139 -7.82 17.75 31.15
CA PRO A 139 -8.22 18.04 29.77
C PRO A 139 -7.43 19.18 29.11
N ARG A 140 -7.29 20.33 29.76
CA ARG A 140 -6.54 21.47 29.23
C ARG A 140 -5.06 21.15 28.97
N ALA A 141 -4.39 20.44 29.89
CA ALA A 141 -3.00 20.08 29.76
C ALA A 141 -2.82 18.98 28.70
N ALA A 142 -3.78 18.07 28.59
CA ALA A 142 -3.80 17.05 27.55
C ALA A 142 -3.91 17.67 26.15
N THR A 143 -4.84 18.60 25.95
CA THR A 143 -4.98 19.33 24.68
C THR A 143 -3.69 20.08 24.34
N ALA A 144 -3.13 20.85 25.27
CA ALA A 144 -1.89 21.58 25.03
C ALA A 144 -0.71 20.66 24.63
N LEU A 145 -0.57 19.48 25.27
CA LEU A 145 0.46 18.51 24.89
C LEU A 145 0.20 17.92 23.50
N ILE A 146 -1.04 17.58 23.19
CA ILE A 146 -1.43 17.03 21.89
C ILE A 146 -1.12 18.04 20.78
N ASP A 147 -1.49 19.30 20.95
CA ASP A 147 -1.29 20.35 19.96
C ASP A 147 0.22 20.64 19.77
N ALA A 148 0.95 20.81 20.87
CA ALA A 148 2.39 21.07 20.82
C ALA A 148 3.17 19.89 20.19
N SER A 149 2.82 18.65 20.51
CA SER A 149 3.47 17.47 19.91
C SER A 149 3.05 17.24 18.47
N GLY A 150 1.82 17.61 18.10
CA GLY A 150 1.30 17.55 16.73
C GLY A 150 2.04 18.49 15.77
N SER A 151 2.54 19.63 16.27
CA SER A 151 3.34 20.58 15.50
C SER A 151 4.78 20.10 15.24
N ILE A 152 5.22 19.01 15.88
CA ILE A 152 6.53 18.41 15.62
C ILE A 152 6.40 17.42 14.47
N PHE A 153 7.24 17.58 13.45
CA PHE A 153 7.30 16.62 12.35
C PHE A 153 7.55 15.20 12.87
N TYR A 154 6.84 14.20 12.35
CA TYR A 154 6.86 12.85 12.95
C TYR A 154 8.25 12.23 13.05
N GLN A 155 9.17 12.54 12.12
CA GLN A 155 10.56 12.05 12.15
C GLN A 155 11.39 12.67 13.28
N GLU A 156 10.96 13.80 13.83
CA GLU A 156 11.63 14.51 14.92
C GLU A 156 10.95 14.32 16.28
N ARG A 157 9.78 13.68 16.31
CA ARG A 157 8.98 13.49 17.52
C ARG A 157 9.55 12.36 18.38
N THR A 158 10.75 12.58 18.92
CA THR A 158 11.43 11.61 19.81
C THR A 158 10.81 11.55 21.20
N VAL A 159 11.07 10.46 21.94
CA VAL A 159 10.58 10.33 23.34
C VAL A 159 11.04 11.49 24.24
N PRO A 160 12.34 11.88 24.26
CA PRO A 160 12.77 13.02 25.06
C PRO A 160 12.02 14.31 24.71
N ARG A 161 11.88 14.61 23.41
CA ARG A 161 11.23 15.82 22.94
C ARG A 161 9.75 15.89 23.33
N VAL A 162 9.04 14.76 23.32
CA VAL A 162 7.66 14.69 23.81
C VAL A 162 7.59 14.87 25.33
N LEU A 163 8.52 14.27 26.09
CA LEU A 163 8.54 14.40 27.55
C LEU A 163 8.88 15.83 28.03
N GLU A 164 9.67 16.57 27.27
CA GLU A 164 9.96 18.00 27.54
C GLU A 164 8.71 18.86 27.47
N LEU A 165 7.76 18.54 26.61
CA LEU A 165 6.47 19.25 26.48
C LEU A 165 5.50 18.96 27.64
N VAL A 166 5.73 17.89 28.41
CA VAL A 166 4.89 17.56 29.56
C VAL A 166 5.15 18.56 30.69
N PRO A 167 4.13 19.26 31.23
CA PRO A 167 4.32 20.20 32.31
C PRO A 167 5.02 19.59 33.53
N LEU A 168 6.01 20.25 34.12
CA LEU A 168 6.89 19.75 35.17
C LEU A 168 6.13 19.02 36.28
N ARG A 169 5.02 19.62 36.77
CA ARG A 169 4.19 19.04 37.84
C ARG A 169 3.59 17.66 37.50
N TRP A 170 3.49 17.30 36.23
CA TRP A 170 2.93 16.00 35.78
C TRP A 170 3.98 15.05 35.27
N ARG A 171 5.20 15.53 34.97
CA ARG A 171 6.26 14.77 34.28
C ARG A 171 6.64 13.49 35.01
N ALA A 172 6.71 13.54 36.36
CA ALA A 172 7.06 12.36 37.15
C ALA A 172 6.05 11.21 37.04
N ARG A 173 4.78 11.52 36.79
CA ARG A 173 3.68 10.55 36.69
C ARG A 173 3.31 10.20 35.26
N PHE A 174 3.72 11.02 34.30
CA PHE A 174 3.39 10.79 32.89
C PHE A 174 4.15 9.56 32.34
N ARG A 175 3.43 8.73 31.61
CA ARG A 175 4.00 7.56 30.91
C ARG A 175 3.47 7.54 29.49
N LEU A 176 4.35 7.34 28.51
CA LEU A 176 3.95 7.07 27.15
C LEU A 176 3.37 5.65 27.06
N ILE A 177 2.13 5.57 26.62
CA ILE A 177 1.41 4.32 26.38
C ILE A 177 1.55 4.00 24.90
N ASP A 178 1.95 2.79 24.59
CA ASP A 178 2.03 2.32 23.20
C ASP A 178 0.67 1.79 22.73
N LEU A 179 -0.19 2.73 22.33
CA LEU A 179 -1.51 2.42 21.81
C LEU A 179 -1.44 1.60 20.51
N LYS A 180 -0.43 1.85 19.67
CA LYS A 180 -0.24 1.05 18.45
C LYS A 180 -0.01 -0.42 18.79
N ALA A 181 0.81 -0.72 19.79
CA ALA A 181 1.04 -2.09 20.23
C ALA A 181 -0.22 -2.71 20.85
N GLU A 182 -0.99 -1.95 21.64
CA GLU A 182 -2.27 -2.43 22.19
C GLU A 182 -3.25 -2.81 21.08
N ASP A 183 -3.39 -1.95 20.07
CA ASP A 183 -4.29 -2.16 18.93
C ASP A 183 -3.78 -3.29 18.01
N ALA A 184 -2.47 -3.39 17.77
CA ALA A 184 -1.88 -4.50 17.01
C ALA A 184 -2.22 -5.86 17.63
N ARG A 185 -2.14 -5.98 18.97
CA ARG A 185 -2.58 -7.19 19.67
C ARG A 185 -4.07 -7.49 19.46
N GLN A 186 -4.92 -6.44 19.39
CA GLN A 186 -6.34 -6.61 19.10
C GLN A 186 -6.56 -7.11 17.67
N VAL A 187 -5.84 -6.57 16.68
CA VAL A 187 -5.88 -7.05 15.29
C VAL A 187 -5.49 -8.52 15.20
N LEU A 188 -4.39 -8.92 15.85
CA LEU A 188 -3.94 -10.32 15.85
C LEU A 188 -4.99 -11.25 16.49
N ARG A 189 -5.61 -10.85 17.60
CA ARG A 189 -6.71 -11.63 18.22
C ARG A 189 -7.91 -11.74 17.28
N ALA A 190 -8.33 -10.64 16.67
CA ALA A 190 -9.45 -10.62 15.74
C ALA A 190 -9.17 -11.49 14.49
N ALA A 191 -7.95 -11.44 13.94
CA ALA A 191 -7.56 -12.28 12.82
C ALA A 191 -7.55 -13.79 13.17
N ARG A 192 -7.17 -14.15 14.39
CA ARG A 192 -7.29 -15.55 14.86
C ARG A 192 -8.75 -16.01 14.98
N ALA A 193 -9.63 -15.14 15.40
CA ALA A 193 -11.05 -15.43 15.56
C ALA A 193 -11.82 -15.37 14.24
N ALA A 194 -11.26 -14.73 13.20
CA ALA A 194 -11.93 -14.55 11.92
C ALA A 194 -12.34 -15.89 11.31
N ARG A 195 -13.62 -16.01 10.96
CA ARG A 195 -14.24 -17.18 10.36
C ARG A 195 -15.25 -16.75 9.31
N GLY A 196 -15.49 -17.65 8.38
CA GLY A 196 -16.45 -17.39 7.31
C GLY A 196 -15.90 -16.54 6.18
N ARG A 197 -16.73 -16.35 5.18
CA ARG A 197 -16.42 -15.57 4.01
C ARG A 197 -16.83 -14.11 4.27
N PRO A 198 -15.98 -13.11 4.00
CA PRO A 198 -16.38 -11.72 4.14
C PRO A 198 -17.53 -11.42 3.15
N VAL A 199 -18.47 -10.59 3.59
CA VAL A 199 -19.54 -10.08 2.74
C VAL A 199 -19.10 -8.71 2.24
N ARG A 200 -19.04 -8.56 0.92
CA ARG A 200 -18.71 -7.31 0.26
C ARG A 200 -19.89 -6.82 -0.56
N PRO A 201 -20.26 -5.53 -0.50
CA PRO A 201 -21.22 -4.93 -1.44
C PRO A 201 -20.72 -5.10 -2.89
N ARG A 202 -21.67 -5.21 -3.82
CA ARG A 202 -21.34 -5.35 -5.23
C ARG A 202 -20.74 -4.04 -5.76
N GLU A 203 -19.51 -4.09 -6.21
CA GLU A 203 -18.80 -2.96 -6.80
C GLU A 203 -18.50 -3.19 -8.28
N PRO A 204 -18.28 -2.12 -9.05
CA PRO A 204 -17.83 -2.24 -10.42
C PRO A 204 -16.48 -2.98 -10.48
N PRO A 205 -16.19 -3.70 -11.57
CA PRO A 205 -14.93 -4.40 -11.73
C PRO A 205 -13.76 -3.42 -11.67
N PRO A 206 -12.59 -3.84 -11.16
CA PRO A 206 -11.43 -2.99 -11.05
C PRO A 206 -11.01 -2.43 -12.41
N SER A 207 -10.51 -1.21 -12.43
CA SER A 207 -9.99 -0.57 -13.64
C SER A 207 -8.89 -1.42 -14.31
N SER A 208 -8.70 -1.23 -15.60
CA SER A 208 -7.61 -1.90 -16.34
C SER A 208 -6.24 -1.65 -15.69
N PHE A 209 -6.03 -0.45 -15.12
CA PHE A 209 -4.82 -0.11 -14.38
C PHE A 209 -4.67 -0.97 -13.12
N ALA A 210 -5.72 -1.14 -12.31
CA ALA A 210 -5.70 -1.99 -11.13
C ALA A 210 -5.37 -3.44 -11.47
N ARG A 211 -5.98 -4.00 -12.52
CA ARG A 211 -5.70 -5.35 -13.00
C ARG A 211 -4.23 -5.53 -13.40
N ARG A 212 -3.67 -4.55 -14.11
CA ARG A 212 -2.26 -4.57 -14.53
C ARG A 212 -1.31 -4.51 -13.35
N ARG A 213 -1.57 -3.63 -12.38
CA ARG A 213 -0.77 -3.55 -11.15
C ARG A 213 -0.82 -4.85 -10.36
N ARG A 214 -1.98 -5.51 -10.29
CA ARG A 214 -2.13 -6.84 -9.68
C ARG A 214 -1.26 -7.88 -10.39
N LEU A 215 -1.35 -7.97 -11.71
CA LEU A 215 -0.53 -8.91 -12.49
C LEU A 215 0.96 -8.69 -12.24
N LEU A 216 1.43 -7.44 -12.28
CA LEU A 216 2.81 -7.10 -11.98
C LEU A 216 3.22 -7.51 -10.56
N ALA A 217 2.35 -7.27 -9.57
CA ALA A 217 2.65 -7.59 -8.17
C ALA A 217 2.72 -9.10 -7.89
N THR A 218 1.93 -9.90 -8.59
CA THR A 218 1.85 -11.37 -8.37
C THR A 218 2.74 -12.18 -9.31
N SER A 219 3.29 -11.54 -10.35
CA SER A 219 4.18 -12.20 -11.31
C SER A 219 5.61 -12.32 -10.78
N SER A 220 6.25 -13.46 -11.00
CA SER A 220 7.70 -13.61 -10.79
C SER A 220 8.54 -12.73 -11.72
N LEU A 221 7.91 -12.18 -12.78
CA LEU A 221 8.51 -11.30 -13.77
C LEU A 221 8.62 -9.83 -13.33
N VAL A 222 8.18 -9.46 -12.12
CA VAL A 222 8.16 -8.05 -11.63
C VAL A 222 9.50 -7.33 -11.73
N ARG A 223 10.62 -8.05 -11.83
CA ARG A 223 11.96 -7.49 -12.02
C ARG A 223 12.60 -7.84 -13.35
N SER A 224 11.84 -8.38 -14.30
CA SER A 224 12.35 -8.78 -15.60
C SER A 224 12.09 -7.71 -16.66
N GLU A 225 12.88 -7.77 -17.74
CA GLU A 225 12.68 -6.93 -18.92
C GLU A 225 11.27 -7.11 -19.54
N LEU A 226 10.66 -8.30 -19.36
CA LEU A 226 9.30 -8.58 -19.80
C LEU A 226 8.24 -7.79 -19.01
N ALA A 227 8.45 -7.59 -17.69
CA ALA A 227 7.55 -6.76 -16.90
C ALA A 227 7.64 -5.28 -17.28
N ASP A 228 8.85 -4.79 -17.54
CA ASP A 228 9.07 -3.42 -18.04
C ASP A 228 8.46 -3.24 -19.43
N ALA A 229 8.62 -4.20 -20.33
CA ALA A 229 7.99 -4.19 -21.64
C ALA A 229 6.46 -4.22 -21.56
N GLY A 230 5.90 -5.02 -20.67
CA GLY A 230 4.46 -5.09 -20.42
C GLY A 230 3.91 -3.78 -19.87
N LEU A 231 4.61 -3.12 -18.93
CA LEU A 231 4.22 -1.82 -18.40
C LEU A 231 4.27 -0.73 -19.47
N ARG A 232 5.34 -0.70 -20.27
CA ARG A 232 5.47 0.23 -21.40
C ARG A 232 4.30 0.08 -22.37
N ARG A 233 3.99 -1.16 -22.77
CA ARG A 233 2.86 -1.46 -23.67
C ARG A 233 1.55 -0.95 -23.09
N ALA A 234 1.30 -1.19 -21.82
CA ALA A 234 0.09 -0.74 -21.13
C ALA A 234 -0.06 0.77 -21.14
N LEU A 235 1.05 1.51 -20.92
CA LEU A 235 1.06 2.98 -20.96
C LEU A 235 0.82 3.50 -22.38
N LEU A 236 1.51 2.96 -23.38
CA LEU A 236 1.36 3.38 -24.77
C LEU A 236 -0.04 3.08 -25.30
N ALA A 237 -0.60 1.89 -25.01
CA ALA A 237 -1.98 1.58 -25.39
C ALA A 237 -3.03 2.46 -24.67
N GLY A 238 -2.78 2.83 -23.43
CA GLY A 238 -3.61 3.79 -22.70
C GLY A 238 -3.59 5.17 -23.37
N TRP A 239 -2.40 5.69 -23.66
CA TRP A 239 -2.24 6.96 -24.36
C TRP A 239 -2.83 6.94 -25.77
N ALA A 240 -2.64 5.86 -26.53
CA ALA A 240 -3.27 5.71 -27.84
C ALA A 240 -4.80 5.92 -27.79
N ARG A 241 -5.45 5.33 -26.77
CA ARG A 241 -6.90 5.47 -26.59
C ARG A 241 -7.30 6.90 -26.22
N GLU A 242 -6.53 7.58 -25.40
CA GLU A 242 -6.78 8.98 -25.01
C GLU A 242 -6.72 9.93 -26.21
N ILE A 243 -5.78 9.72 -27.13
CA ILE A 243 -5.65 10.53 -28.35
C ILE A 243 -6.52 10.03 -29.52
N GLY A 244 -7.40 9.06 -29.27
CA GLY A 244 -8.36 8.57 -30.26
C GLY A 244 -7.79 7.60 -31.30
N LEU A 245 -6.54 7.12 -31.15
CA LEU A 245 -5.97 6.07 -32.01
C LEU A 245 -6.70 4.75 -31.78
N ARG A 246 -7.05 4.08 -32.87
CA ARG A 246 -7.72 2.77 -32.85
C ARG A 246 -6.98 1.82 -33.78
N ALA A 247 -6.71 0.61 -33.29
CA ALA A 247 -6.17 -0.45 -34.11
C ALA A 247 -7.27 -1.06 -35.00
N SER A 248 -6.97 -1.27 -36.25
CA SER A 248 -7.85 -1.98 -37.18
C SER A 248 -7.90 -3.49 -36.85
N ALA A 249 -8.93 -4.18 -37.33
CA ALA A 249 -9.06 -5.62 -37.17
C ALA A 249 -7.85 -6.37 -37.77
N ALA A 250 -7.25 -5.87 -38.87
CA ALA A 250 -6.08 -6.47 -39.48
C ALA A 250 -4.83 -6.32 -38.60
N GLU A 251 -4.61 -5.17 -37.99
CA GLU A 251 -3.50 -4.91 -37.07
C GLU A 251 -3.62 -5.77 -35.79
N ILE A 252 -4.84 -5.90 -35.25
CA ILE A 252 -5.11 -6.77 -34.10
C ILE A 252 -4.84 -8.25 -34.47
N ALA A 253 -5.28 -8.69 -35.65
CA ALA A 253 -5.04 -10.05 -36.12
C ALA A 253 -3.54 -10.33 -36.30
N ALA A 254 -2.80 -9.39 -36.89
CA ALA A 254 -1.35 -9.46 -37.04
C ALA A 254 -0.63 -9.50 -35.68
N ALA A 255 -1.06 -8.67 -34.72
CA ALA A 255 -0.54 -8.67 -33.36
C ALA A 255 -0.81 -10.01 -32.66
N ARG A 256 -2.00 -10.57 -32.83
CA ARG A 256 -2.40 -11.87 -32.26
C ARG A 256 -1.47 -13.00 -32.71
N GLY A 257 -1.06 -13.00 -33.99
CA GLY A 257 -0.13 -13.98 -34.52
C GLY A 257 1.27 -13.94 -33.92
N THR A 258 1.65 -12.84 -33.24
CA THR A 258 2.96 -12.69 -32.59
C THR A 258 2.95 -13.01 -31.09
N ILE A 259 1.78 -13.23 -30.51
CA ILE A 259 1.62 -13.57 -29.09
C ILE A 259 1.62 -15.08 -28.96
N GLY A 260 2.65 -15.64 -28.32
CA GLY A 260 2.71 -17.06 -27.99
C GLY A 260 2.11 -17.35 -26.62
N GLY A 261 1.62 -18.59 -26.43
CA GLY A 261 1.16 -19.10 -25.14
C GLY A 261 -0.33 -19.40 -25.07
N GLU A 262 -0.71 -20.17 -24.05
CA GLU A 262 -2.10 -20.49 -23.74
C GLU A 262 -2.67 -19.42 -22.81
N ALA A 263 -3.58 -18.60 -23.31
CA ALA A 263 -4.35 -17.64 -22.55
C ALA A 263 -5.83 -17.77 -22.88
N ALA A 264 -6.71 -17.33 -21.98
CA ALA A 264 -8.15 -17.26 -22.26
C ALA A 264 -8.41 -16.37 -23.49
N ALA A 265 -9.38 -16.73 -24.32
CA ALA A 265 -9.67 -16.04 -25.59
C ALA A 265 -9.82 -14.53 -25.44
N ASP A 266 -10.50 -14.09 -24.37
CA ASP A 266 -10.72 -12.66 -24.05
C ASP A 266 -9.45 -11.94 -23.64
N GLU A 267 -8.55 -12.64 -22.97
CA GLU A 267 -7.27 -12.09 -22.52
C GLU A 267 -6.32 -11.95 -23.71
N LEU A 268 -6.31 -12.94 -24.59
CA LEU A 268 -5.54 -12.92 -25.83
C LEU A 268 -6.03 -11.81 -26.79
N ALA A 269 -7.34 -11.60 -26.89
CA ALA A 269 -7.90 -10.53 -27.71
C ALA A 269 -7.50 -9.15 -27.20
N ARG A 270 -7.57 -8.93 -25.90
CA ARG A 270 -7.15 -7.66 -25.27
C ARG A 270 -5.66 -7.41 -25.42
N LEU A 271 -4.84 -8.43 -25.21
CA LEU A 271 -3.40 -8.32 -25.37
C LEU A 271 -3.02 -8.03 -26.83
N ALA A 272 -3.70 -8.65 -27.79
CA ALA A 272 -3.49 -8.39 -29.21
C ALA A 272 -3.83 -6.93 -29.58
N GLU A 273 -4.94 -6.38 -29.07
CA GLU A 273 -5.26 -4.97 -29.23
C GLU A 273 -4.21 -4.04 -28.62
N GLU A 274 -3.73 -4.35 -27.42
CA GLU A 274 -2.67 -3.55 -26.78
C GLU A 274 -1.35 -3.59 -27.53
N VAL A 275 -0.97 -4.74 -28.08
CA VAL A 275 0.23 -4.86 -28.93
C VAL A 275 0.07 -4.08 -30.23
N ALA A 276 -1.10 -4.11 -30.84
CA ALA A 276 -1.39 -3.34 -32.05
C ALA A 276 -1.33 -1.83 -31.76
N LEU A 277 -1.93 -1.37 -30.67
CA LEU A 277 -1.88 0.05 -30.24
C LEU A 277 -0.46 0.49 -29.89
N GLU A 278 0.34 -0.33 -29.20
CA GLU A 278 1.76 -0.04 -28.93
C GLU A 278 2.52 0.19 -30.23
N ARG A 279 2.35 -0.68 -31.22
CA ARG A 279 2.99 -0.53 -32.55
C ARG A 279 2.57 0.74 -33.25
N LEU A 280 1.27 1.01 -33.30
CA LEU A 280 0.75 2.25 -33.90
C LEU A 280 1.34 3.50 -33.27
N VAL A 281 1.42 3.55 -31.93
CA VAL A 281 2.04 4.68 -31.23
C VAL A 281 3.51 4.81 -31.60
N LEU A 282 4.26 3.71 -31.59
CA LEU A 282 5.69 3.74 -31.94
C LEU A 282 5.94 4.15 -33.39
N ASP A 283 5.06 3.76 -34.32
CA ASP A 283 5.15 4.13 -35.72
C ASP A 283 4.75 5.60 -35.98
N HIS A 284 3.84 6.14 -35.16
CA HIS A 284 3.34 7.51 -35.30
C HIS A 284 4.04 8.52 -34.36
N ALA A 285 4.66 8.06 -33.29
CA ALA A 285 5.31 8.94 -32.30
C ALA A 285 6.33 9.93 -32.93
N PRO A 286 7.16 9.53 -33.90
CA PRO A 286 8.07 10.47 -34.57
C PRO A 286 7.36 11.60 -35.33
N ARG A 287 6.13 11.36 -35.80
CA ARG A 287 5.31 12.36 -36.51
C ARG A 287 4.48 13.23 -35.58
N MET A 288 4.12 12.71 -34.41
CA MET A 288 3.27 13.39 -33.43
C MET A 288 4.05 14.35 -32.53
N LEU A 289 5.34 14.07 -32.31
CA LEU A 289 6.17 14.84 -31.39
C LEU A 289 6.94 15.96 -32.08
N ASN A 290 6.66 16.35 -33.30
CA ASN A 290 7.33 17.41 -34.10
C ASN A 290 8.89 17.46 -33.98
N ASP A 291 9.46 16.69 -33.02
CA ASP A 291 10.87 16.56 -32.64
C ASP A 291 11.31 15.10 -32.73
N GLY A 292 10.98 14.41 -33.82
CA GLY A 292 11.22 12.97 -33.98
C GLY A 292 12.63 12.46 -33.64
N PRO A 293 13.73 13.17 -34.01
CA PRO A 293 15.08 12.77 -33.63
C PRO A 293 15.35 12.87 -32.13
N SER A 294 14.87 13.91 -31.45
CA SER A 294 15.20 14.20 -30.05
C SER A 294 14.58 13.19 -29.08
N ALA A 295 13.38 12.65 -29.35
CA ALA A 295 12.75 11.63 -28.53
C ALA A 295 13.47 10.27 -28.60
N VAL A 296 13.97 9.91 -29.81
CA VAL A 296 14.78 8.70 -30.00
C VAL A 296 16.15 8.85 -29.32
N GLU A 297 16.77 10.02 -29.44
CA GLU A 297 18.06 10.34 -28.82
C GLU A 297 17.96 10.36 -27.29
N ALA A 298 16.87 10.93 -26.73
CA ALA A 298 16.61 10.91 -25.30
C ALA A 298 16.40 9.47 -24.78
N GLY A 299 15.66 8.63 -25.51
CA GLY A 299 15.49 7.22 -25.19
C GLY A 299 16.78 6.42 -25.23
N LEU A 300 17.62 6.68 -26.22
CA LEU A 300 18.96 6.06 -26.33
C LEU A 300 19.91 6.54 -25.23
N ALA A 301 19.85 7.83 -24.86
CA ALA A 301 20.63 8.37 -23.76
C ALA A 301 20.23 7.77 -22.42
N GLU A 302 18.93 7.61 -22.18
CA GLU A 302 18.41 6.95 -20.98
C GLU A 302 18.85 5.47 -20.91
N GLN A 303 18.79 4.75 -22.01
CA GLN A 303 19.23 3.37 -22.10
C GLN A 303 20.74 3.21 -21.82
N ARG A 304 21.56 4.16 -22.29
CA ARG A 304 23.01 4.22 -21.99
C ARG A 304 23.28 4.51 -20.52
N LEU A 305 22.52 5.40 -19.88
CA LEU A 305 22.63 5.69 -18.45
C LEU A 305 22.24 4.49 -17.59
N ARG A 306 21.15 3.80 -17.92
CA ARG A 306 20.74 2.58 -17.22
C ARG A 306 21.74 1.43 -17.38
N GLY A 307 22.39 1.32 -18.52
CA GLY A 307 23.46 0.36 -18.77
C GLY A 307 24.75 0.62 -17.99
N ARG A 308 25.02 1.88 -17.61
CA ARG A 308 26.18 2.25 -16.77
C ARG A 308 25.95 2.00 -15.28
N GLN A 309 24.70 1.99 -14.82
CA GLN A 309 24.36 1.66 -13.41
C GLN A 309 24.34 0.15 -13.12
N ARG A 310 24.49 -0.70 -14.15
CA ARG A 310 24.55 -2.16 -14.04
C ARG A 310 26.00 -2.73 -14.12
N ARG A 311 27.00 -1.87 -14.17
CA ARG A 311 28.41 -2.21 -14.05
C ARG A 311 28.99 -1.57 -12.78
#